data_48fb66213f708559fe245c64e7b4fb10
#
_entry.id   48fb66213f708559fe245c64e7b4fb10
#
_cell.length_a   1.000
_cell.length_b   1.000
_cell.length_c   1.000
_cell.angle_alpha   90.00
_cell.angle_beta   90.00
_cell.angle_gamma   90.00
#
_symmetry.space_group_name_H-M   'P 1'
#
loop_
_entity.id
_entity.type
_entity.pdbx_description
1 polymer ?
#
loop_
_entity_poly.entity_id
_entity_poly.type
_entity_poly.pdbx_seq_one_letter_code
_entity_poly.pdbx_strand_id
1 'polypeptide(L)'
;MSAIFAIVVFAVFLVFFFPIEFKKKEERPKSAKYTAQMKKLWQIAQTSMKEHKPLKAEKALLTILKFDEKNASAYNRLGILYAKSKKYDEAVECFEIAQSLDNNPSSIHNVGLIYLETGEYEKAIMAFEQAIALEGDVPARFIALAKAEEKIGNYSKAIEALENAYELENNVSVLRQMLAIYETTEDTDAIAAITERIEAQVKQKERPTKRTVLKKRPQSPRKMI
;
A
#
# COMPACT_ATOMS: atom_id res chain seq x y z
N MET A 1 4.86 -18.79 57.63
CA MET A 1 4.19 -18.61 56.33
C MET A 1 3.41 -17.30 56.19
N SER A 2 3.14 -16.56 57.25
CA SER A 2 2.33 -15.33 57.25
C SER A 2 3.03 -14.07 56.68
N ALA A 3 4.34 -13.92 56.87
CA ALA A 3 5.06 -12.71 56.46
C ALA A 3 5.21 -12.61 54.91
N ILE A 4 5.45 -13.74 54.21
CA ILE A 4 5.59 -13.77 52.74
C ILE A 4 4.24 -13.44 52.09
N PHE A 5 3.15 -13.96 52.64
CA PHE A 5 1.81 -13.71 52.12
C PHE A 5 1.43 -12.22 52.26
N ALA A 6 1.78 -11.59 53.40
CA ALA A 6 1.55 -10.16 53.60
C ALA A 6 2.36 -9.27 52.63
N ILE A 7 3.59 -9.66 52.32
CA ILE A 7 4.44 -8.94 51.32
C ILE A 7 3.86 -9.05 49.91
N VAL A 8 3.38 -10.22 49.51
CA VAL A 8 2.77 -10.43 48.20
C VAL A 8 1.47 -9.63 48.06
N VAL A 9 0.61 -9.65 49.10
CA VAL A 9 -0.64 -8.88 49.08
C VAL A 9 -0.35 -7.36 49.01
N PHE A 10 0.67 -6.89 49.78
CA PHE A 10 1.06 -5.49 49.76
C PHE A 10 1.67 -5.07 48.41
N ALA A 11 2.46 -5.94 47.76
CA ALA A 11 2.99 -5.69 46.42
C ALA A 11 1.88 -5.63 45.35
N VAL A 12 0.89 -6.52 45.43
CA VAL A 12 -0.30 -6.50 44.53
C VAL A 12 -1.13 -5.24 44.79
N PHE A 13 -1.31 -4.84 46.06
CA PHE A 13 -2.00 -3.61 46.41
C PHE A 13 -1.31 -2.37 45.84
N LEU A 14 0.04 -2.30 45.92
CA LEU A 14 0.81 -1.19 45.33
C LEU A 14 0.65 -1.12 43.80
N VAL A 15 0.62 -2.24 43.12
CA VAL A 15 0.42 -2.28 41.64
C VAL A 15 -0.99 -1.82 41.24
N PHE A 16 -2.01 -2.18 42.03
CA PHE A 16 -3.41 -1.84 41.72
C PHE A 16 -3.83 -0.43 42.17
N PHE A 17 -3.29 0.07 43.27
CA PHE A 17 -3.68 1.36 43.85
C PHE A 17 -2.73 2.52 43.56
N PHE A 18 -1.50 2.24 43.14
CA PHE A 18 -0.60 3.23 42.59
C PHE A 18 -0.37 2.94 41.11
N PRO A 19 -1.24 3.43 40.21
CA PRO A 19 -0.94 3.38 38.80
C PRO A 19 0.40 4.09 38.57
N ILE A 20 1.41 3.32 38.15
CA ILE A 20 2.66 3.89 37.67
C ILE A 20 2.27 4.70 36.44
N GLU A 21 2.00 5.99 36.62
CA GLU A 21 1.90 6.92 35.51
C GLU A 21 3.26 6.90 34.81
N PHE A 22 3.37 6.06 33.78
CA PHE A 22 4.40 6.23 32.78
C PHE A 22 4.19 7.63 32.18
N LYS A 23 4.91 8.62 32.74
CA LYS A 23 4.96 9.96 32.17
C LYS A 23 5.32 9.80 30.70
N LYS A 24 4.28 9.84 29.84
CA LYS A 24 4.44 9.90 28.39
C LYS A 24 5.38 11.07 28.16
N LYS A 25 6.62 10.77 27.71
CA LYS A 25 7.66 11.76 27.48
C LYS A 25 7.03 12.81 26.54
N GLU A 26 6.68 13.97 27.10
CA GLU A 26 6.14 15.08 26.31
C GLU A 26 7.15 15.38 25.19
N GLU A 27 6.79 15.05 23.97
CA GLU A 27 7.60 15.42 22.81
C GLU A 27 7.59 16.94 22.76
N ARG A 28 8.75 17.55 23.02
CA ARG A 28 8.92 19.00 22.90
C ARG A 28 8.48 19.41 21.49
N PRO A 29 7.67 20.47 21.36
CA PRO A 29 7.20 20.91 20.04
C PRO A 29 8.42 21.14 19.13
N LYS A 30 8.47 20.37 18.04
CA LYS A 30 9.57 20.44 17.07
C LYS A 30 9.59 21.87 16.52
N SER A 31 10.75 22.53 16.54
CA SER A 31 10.86 23.93 16.12
C SER A 31 10.36 24.11 14.66
N ALA A 32 9.80 25.28 14.32
CA ALA A 32 9.33 25.59 12.97
C ALA A 32 10.43 25.38 11.91
N LYS A 33 11.69 25.66 12.26
CA LYS A 33 12.88 25.40 11.42
C LYS A 33 13.06 23.88 11.15
N TYR A 34 12.90 23.04 12.16
CA TYR A 34 12.96 21.58 12.02
C TYR A 34 11.87 21.07 11.07
N THR A 35 10.63 21.51 11.25
CA THR A 35 9.49 21.12 10.42
C THR A 35 9.69 21.53 8.96
N ALA A 36 10.19 22.74 8.70
CA ALA A 36 10.49 23.23 7.36
C ALA A 36 11.63 22.41 6.70
N GLN A 37 12.66 22.04 7.46
CA GLN A 37 13.76 21.23 6.97
C GLN A 37 13.29 19.80 6.61
N MET A 38 12.48 19.19 7.46
CA MET A 38 11.89 17.87 7.20
C MET A 38 11.02 17.89 5.94
N LYS A 39 10.15 18.90 5.79
CA LYS A 39 9.33 19.08 4.59
C LYS A 39 10.19 19.17 3.32
N LYS A 40 11.28 19.92 3.37
CA LYS A 40 12.22 20.04 2.23
C LYS A 40 12.91 18.71 1.90
N LEU A 41 13.32 17.94 2.90
CA LEU A 41 13.93 16.62 2.70
C LEU A 41 12.95 15.66 2.07
N TRP A 42 11.70 15.64 2.52
CA TRP A 42 10.63 14.84 1.91
C TRP A 42 10.37 15.22 0.45
N GLN A 43 10.34 16.51 0.12
CA GLN A 43 10.21 16.96 -1.27
C GLN A 43 11.39 16.48 -2.13
N ILE A 44 12.64 16.60 -1.62
CA ILE A 44 13.82 16.12 -2.32
C ILE A 44 13.74 14.62 -2.57
N ALA A 45 13.39 13.82 -1.55
CA ALA A 45 13.25 12.38 -1.69
C ALA A 45 12.19 12.03 -2.74
N GLN A 46 10.98 12.59 -2.63
CA GLN A 46 9.88 12.31 -3.56
C GLN A 46 10.20 12.72 -5.00
N THR A 47 10.74 13.93 -5.20
CA THR A 47 11.12 14.40 -6.54
C THR A 47 12.23 13.55 -7.13
N SER A 48 13.26 13.21 -6.33
CA SER A 48 14.38 12.39 -6.80
C SER A 48 13.97 10.97 -7.15
N MET A 49 13.00 10.38 -6.42
CA MET A 49 12.43 9.07 -6.78
C MET A 49 11.65 9.12 -8.11
N LYS A 50 10.90 10.20 -8.37
CA LYS A 50 10.19 10.41 -9.65
C LYS A 50 11.13 10.67 -10.82
N GLU A 51 12.22 11.39 -10.58
CA GLU A 51 13.23 11.72 -11.59
C GLU A 51 14.28 10.62 -11.80
N HIS A 52 14.10 9.44 -11.20
CA HIS A 52 15.06 8.33 -11.28
C HIS A 52 16.49 8.70 -10.83
N LYS A 53 16.60 9.51 -9.76
CA LYS A 53 17.87 9.90 -9.12
C LYS A 53 18.07 9.17 -7.78
N PRO A 54 18.38 7.86 -7.78
CA PRO A 54 18.34 7.01 -6.58
C PRO A 54 19.28 7.51 -5.47
N LEU A 55 20.51 7.86 -5.78
CA LEU A 55 21.48 8.33 -4.78
C LEU A 55 21.03 9.61 -4.06
N LYS A 56 20.36 10.52 -4.77
CA LYS A 56 19.84 11.75 -4.16
C LYS A 56 18.64 11.46 -3.28
N ALA A 57 17.77 10.53 -3.70
CA ALA A 57 16.64 10.09 -2.90
C ALA A 57 17.11 9.40 -1.61
N GLU A 58 18.06 8.46 -1.72
CA GLU A 58 18.65 7.75 -0.59
C GLU A 58 19.26 8.71 0.43
N LYS A 59 20.12 9.64 -0.02
CA LYS A 59 20.73 10.64 0.87
C LYS A 59 19.68 11.46 1.62
N ALA A 60 18.58 11.85 0.96
CA ALA A 60 17.51 12.59 1.61
C ALA A 60 16.79 11.74 2.66
N LEU A 61 16.46 10.47 2.34
CA LEU A 61 15.80 9.54 3.25
C LEU A 61 16.67 9.20 4.46
N LEU A 62 17.95 8.90 4.25
CA LEU A 62 18.90 8.66 5.34
C LEU A 62 19.08 9.91 6.22
N THR A 63 19.00 11.11 5.63
CA THR A 63 19.02 12.34 6.41
C THR A 63 17.76 12.49 7.26
N ILE A 64 16.59 12.12 6.74
CA ILE A 64 15.34 12.09 7.53
C ILE A 64 15.51 11.14 8.72
N LEU A 65 16.04 9.93 8.50
CA LEU A 65 16.29 8.95 9.57
C LEU A 65 17.28 9.41 10.62
N LYS A 66 18.26 10.24 10.28
CA LYS A 66 19.14 10.88 11.28
C LYS A 66 18.41 11.82 12.23
N PHE A 67 17.34 12.44 11.78
CA PHE A 67 16.51 13.32 12.60
C PHE A 67 15.37 12.60 13.31
N ASP A 68 14.89 11.52 12.72
CA ASP A 68 13.74 10.74 13.19
C ASP A 68 13.97 9.26 12.87
N GLU A 69 14.72 8.60 13.76
CA GLU A 69 15.13 7.20 13.61
C GLU A 69 13.94 6.22 13.55
N LYS A 70 12.80 6.60 14.10
CA LYS A 70 11.58 5.77 14.11
C LYS A 70 10.59 6.16 13.00
N ASN A 71 11.07 6.71 11.91
CA ASN A 71 10.23 7.11 10.79
C ASN A 71 9.92 5.94 9.86
N ALA A 72 8.85 5.21 10.11
CA ALA A 72 8.41 4.06 9.31
C ALA A 72 8.25 4.41 7.81
N SER A 73 7.70 5.61 7.51
CA SER A 73 7.54 6.07 6.13
C SER A 73 8.87 6.26 5.39
N ALA A 74 9.92 6.67 6.09
CA ALA A 74 11.25 6.81 5.49
C ALA A 74 11.88 5.44 5.20
N TYR A 75 11.77 4.49 6.12
CA TYR A 75 12.20 3.11 5.89
C TYR A 75 11.43 2.47 4.73
N ASN A 76 10.11 2.59 4.69
CA ASN A 76 9.32 2.04 3.59
C ASN A 76 9.76 2.62 2.22
N ARG A 77 10.00 3.93 2.13
CA ARG A 77 10.50 4.54 0.87
C ARG A 77 11.92 4.12 0.52
N LEU A 78 12.77 3.90 1.52
CA LEU A 78 14.12 3.39 1.33
C LEU A 78 14.08 1.94 0.80
N GLY A 79 13.21 1.10 1.37
CA GLY A 79 12.95 -0.24 0.87
C GLY A 79 12.48 -0.25 -0.60
N ILE A 80 11.53 0.62 -0.96
CA ILE A 80 11.10 0.77 -2.37
C ILE A 80 12.27 1.17 -3.28
N LEU A 81 13.16 2.05 -2.81
CA LEU A 81 14.32 2.49 -3.56
C LEU A 81 15.31 1.35 -3.79
N TYR A 82 15.59 0.56 -2.76
CA TYR A 82 16.47 -0.60 -2.83
C TYR A 82 15.88 -1.72 -3.69
N ALA A 83 14.60 -2.01 -3.57
CA ALA A 83 13.91 -2.99 -4.43
C ALA A 83 14.01 -2.61 -5.91
N LYS A 84 13.81 -1.34 -6.27
CA LYS A 84 14.00 -0.84 -7.65
C LYS A 84 15.44 -0.97 -8.13
N SER A 85 16.41 -0.96 -7.23
CA SER A 85 17.82 -1.17 -7.51
C SER A 85 18.25 -2.65 -7.46
N LYS A 86 17.27 -3.57 -7.31
CA LYS A 86 17.44 -5.01 -7.13
C LYS A 86 18.31 -5.41 -5.92
N LYS A 87 18.39 -4.54 -4.94
CA LYS A 87 18.99 -4.79 -3.64
C LYS A 87 17.91 -5.35 -2.71
N TYR A 88 17.57 -6.62 -2.91
CA TYR A 88 16.38 -7.19 -2.29
C TYR A 88 16.54 -7.40 -0.80
N ASP A 89 17.72 -7.80 -0.33
CA ASP A 89 17.99 -8.02 1.10
C ASP A 89 17.86 -6.71 1.89
N GLU A 90 18.48 -5.63 1.42
CA GLU A 90 18.39 -4.32 2.04
C GLU A 90 16.97 -3.74 1.96
N ALA A 91 16.23 -4.09 0.91
CA ALA A 91 14.83 -3.67 0.78
C ALA A 91 13.95 -4.38 1.81
N VAL A 92 14.10 -5.69 1.98
CA VAL A 92 13.36 -6.49 2.97
C VAL A 92 13.65 -5.96 4.38
N GLU A 93 14.93 -5.77 4.75
CA GLU A 93 15.30 -5.21 6.04
C GLU A 93 14.62 -3.86 6.31
N CYS A 94 14.61 -2.95 5.33
CA CYS A 94 13.93 -1.67 5.46
C CYS A 94 12.41 -1.82 5.65
N PHE A 95 11.76 -2.76 4.97
CA PHE A 95 10.32 -3.00 5.12
C PHE A 95 9.99 -3.65 6.46
N GLU A 96 10.82 -4.57 6.97
CA GLU A 96 10.67 -5.18 8.29
C GLU A 96 10.79 -4.14 9.42
N ILE A 97 11.78 -3.23 9.32
CA ILE A 97 11.89 -2.11 10.25
C ILE A 97 10.64 -1.22 10.16
N ALA A 98 10.21 -0.87 8.96
CA ALA A 98 9.00 -0.05 8.77
C ALA A 98 7.77 -0.71 9.39
N GLN A 99 7.60 -2.02 9.20
CA GLN A 99 6.51 -2.81 9.78
C GLN A 99 6.57 -2.86 11.30
N SER A 100 7.76 -3.02 11.88
CA SER A 100 7.94 -3.04 13.35
C SER A 100 7.61 -1.71 14.01
N LEU A 101 7.77 -0.60 13.28
CA LEU A 101 7.50 0.75 13.76
C LEU A 101 6.04 1.17 13.59
N ASP A 102 5.44 0.75 12.50
CA ASP A 102 4.05 1.03 12.12
C ASP A 102 3.54 -0.18 11.34
N ASN A 103 2.55 -0.88 11.88
CA ASN A 103 2.00 -2.10 11.27
C ASN A 103 1.30 -1.78 9.94
N ASN A 104 2.06 -1.22 8.99
CA ASN A 104 1.56 -0.72 7.72
C ASN A 104 1.45 -1.85 6.69
N PRO A 105 0.24 -2.16 6.21
CA PRO A 105 0.03 -3.21 5.22
C PRO A 105 0.83 -3.02 3.92
N SER A 106 1.18 -1.78 3.59
CA SER A 106 1.98 -1.48 2.39
C SER A 106 3.42 -2.03 2.47
N SER A 107 4.02 -2.07 3.67
CA SER A 107 5.36 -2.66 3.86
C SER A 107 5.31 -4.17 3.61
N ILE A 108 4.30 -4.85 4.14
CA ILE A 108 4.09 -6.30 3.95
C ILE A 108 3.84 -6.61 2.47
N HIS A 109 2.98 -5.83 1.81
CA HIS A 109 2.73 -5.97 0.37
C HIS A 109 4.02 -5.81 -0.44
N ASN A 110 4.88 -4.84 -0.10
CA ASN A 110 6.14 -4.62 -0.79
C ASN A 110 7.12 -5.78 -0.60
N VAL A 111 7.17 -6.40 0.57
CA VAL A 111 7.92 -7.66 0.80
C VAL A 111 7.38 -8.78 -0.09
N GLY A 112 6.05 -8.93 -0.17
CA GLY A 112 5.41 -9.88 -1.09
C GLY A 112 5.81 -9.65 -2.56
N LEU A 113 5.92 -8.40 -3.01
CA LEU A 113 6.39 -8.08 -4.36
C LEU A 113 7.85 -8.51 -4.58
N ILE A 114 8.72 -8.40 -3.57
CA ILE A 114 10.09 -8.90 -3.66
C ILE A 114 10.08 -10.43 -3.79
N TYR A 115 9.34 -11.16 -2.95
CA TYR A 115 9.23 -12.61 -3.05
C TYR A 115 8.66 -13.06 -4.41
N LEU A 116 7.69 -12.33 -4.96
CA LEU A 116 7.18 -12.61 -6.31
C LEU A 116 8.25 -12.43 -7.39
N GLU A 117 9.09 -11.40 -7.28
CA GLU A 117 10.18 -11.13 -8.23
C GLU A 117 11.33 -12.12 -8.09
N THR A 118 11.61 -12.60 -6.88
CA THR A 118 12.67 -13.60 -6.59
C THR A 118 12.22 -15.04 -6.83
N GLY A 119 10.93 -15.26 -7.14
CA GLY A 119 10.37 -16.60 -7.41
C GLY A 119 9.96 -17.38 -6.17
N GLU A 120 9.91 -16.74 -5.01
CA GLU A 120 9.47 -17.32 -3.75
C GLU A 120 7.94 -17.17 -3.60
N TYR A 121 7.20 -17.81 -4.50
CA TYR A 121 5.79 -17.54 -4.72
C TYR A 121 4.91 -17.84 -3.49
N GLU A 122 5.19 -18.90 -2.74
CA GLU A 122 4.45 -19.25 -1.52
C GLU A 122 4.62 -18.17 -0.44
N LYS A 123 5.84 -17.62 -0.30
CA LYS A 123 6.08 -16.50 0.63
C LYS A 123 5.39 -15.23 0.15
N ALA A 124 5.35 -15.00 -1.16
CA ALA A 124 4.62 -13.87 -1.75
C ALA A 124 3.13 -13.94 -1.43
N ILE A 125 2.52 -15.12 -1.60
CA ILE A 125 1.11 -15.38 -1.28
C ILE A 125 0.83 -15.06 0.19
N MET A 126 1.61 -15.63 1.12
CA MET A 126 1.45 -15.37 2.55
C MET A 126 1.54 -13.86 2.89
N ALA A 127 2.49 -13.15 2.29
CA ALA A 127 2.64 -11.72 2.51
C ALA A 127 1.46 -10.91 1.94
N PHE A 128 0.94 -11.27 0.76
CA PHE A 128 -0.23 -10.59 0.19
C PHE A 128 -1.49 -10.88 0.98
N GLU A 129 -1.74 -12.12 1.40
CA GLU A 129 -2.86 -12.48 2.27
C GLU A 129 -2.82 -11.71 3.60
N GLN A 130 -1.65 -11.62 4.23
CA GLN A 130 -1.47 -10.84 5.45
C GLN A 130 -1.75 -9.35 5.23
N ALA A 131 -1.29 -8.77 4.12
CA ALA A 131 -1.54 -7.37 3.78
C ALA A 131 -3.03 -7.10 3.51
N ILE A 132 -3.74 -8.05 2.87
CA ILE A 132 -5.18 -8.00 2.61
C ILE A 132 -5.96 -8.11 3.93
N ALA A 133 -5.56 -9.01 4.83
CA ALA A 133 -6.20 -9.17 6.15
C ALA A 133 -6.15 -7.89 7.00
N LEU A 134 -5.10 -7.08 6.84
CA LEU A 134 -4.95 -5.80 7.54
C LEU A 134 -5.73 -4.66 6.85
N GLU A 135 -5.81 -4.66 5.53
CA GLU A 135 -6.49 -3.63 4.73
C GLU A 135 -6.94 -4.25 3.41
N GLY A 136 -8.21 -4.66 3.35
CA GLY A 136 -8.78 -5.45 2.26
C GLY A 136 -9.43 -4.64 1.13
N ASP A 137 -9.31 -3.32 1.12
CA ASP A 137 -9.97 -2.43 0.15
C ASP A 137 -9.02 -1.91 -0.96
N VAL A 138 -7.85 -2.53 -1.12
CA VAL A 138 -6.84 -2.14 -2.10
C VAL A 138 -6.74 -3.16 -3.24
N PRO A 139 -7.30 -2.87 -4.44
CA PRO A 139 -7.33 -3.80 -5.58
C PRO A 139 -5.95 -4.34 -5.96
N ALA A 140 -4.91 -3.51 -5.87
CA ALA A 140 -3.54 -3.89 -6.23
C ALA A 140 -3.00 -5.08 -5.43
N ARG A 141 -3.47 -5.30 -4.18
CA ARG A 141 -3.05 -6.45 -3.35
C ARG A 141 -3.62 -7.74 -3.88
N PHE A 142 -4.89 -7.74 -4.26
CA PHE A 142 -5.55 -8.90 -4.86
C PHE A 142 -4.96 -9.23 -6.24
N ILE A 143 -4.63 -8.24 -7.05
CA ILE A 143 -3.95 -8.44 -8.34
C ILE A 143 -2.57 -9.08 -8.13
N ALA A 144 -1.82 -8.65 -7.11
CA ALA A 144 -0.53 -9.21 -6.78
C ALA A 144 -0.64 -10.65 -6.24
N LEU A 145 -1.65 -10.92 -5.40
CA LEU A 145 -1.99 -12.27 -4.94
C LEU A 145 -2.32 -13.19 -6.12
N ALA A 146 -3.21 -12.74 -7.01
CA ALA A 146 -3.58 -13.50 -8.20
C ALA A 146 -2.37 -13.88 -9.05
N LYS A 147 -1.44 -12.94 -9.24
CA LYS A 147 -0.20 -13.20 -9.99
C LYS A 147 0.69 -14.23 -9.30
N ALA A 148 0.78 -14.24 -7.98
CA ALA A 148 1.54 -15.23 -7.23
C ALA A 148 0.88 -16.62 -7.31
N GLU A 149 -0.44 -16.70 -7.18
CA GLU A 149 -1.22 -17.93 -7.32
C GLU A 149 -1.15 -18.52 -8.75
N GLU A 150 -1.19 -17.67 -9.77
CA GLU A 150 -0.98 -18.05 -11.17
C GLU A 150 0.40 -18.69 -11.38
N LYS A 151 1.45 -18.14 -10.76
CA LYS A 151 2.83 -18.67 -10.89
C LYS A 151 3.01 -20.07 -10.33
N ILE A 152 2.21 -20.49 -9.36
CA ILE A 152 2.22 -21.84 -8.83
C ILE A 152 1.12 -22.74 -9.43
N GLY A 153 0.39 -22.24 -10.44
CA GLY A 153 -0.66 -22.98 -11.14
C GLY A 153 -2.00 -23.03 -10.44
N ASN A 154 -2.21 -22.27 -9.37
CA ASN A 154 -3.48 -22.20 -8.64
C ASN A 154 -4.47 -21.26 -9.34
N TYR A 155 -4.85 -21.59 -10.57
CA TYR A 155 -5.68 -20.74 -11.42
C TYR A 155 -7.03 -20.35 -10.80
N SER A 156 -7.67 -21.27 -10.08
CA SER A 156 -8.95 -20.97 -9.41
C SER A 156 -8.81 -19.87 -8.36
N LYS A 157 -7.76 -19.92 -7.53
CA LYS A 157 -7.49 -18.87 -6.53
C LYS A 157 -7.05 -17.56 -7.18
N ALA A 158 -6.31 -17.63 -8.29
CA ALA A 158 -5.94 -16.45 -9.06
C ALA A 158 -7.17 -15.72 -9.61
N ILE A 159 -8.14 -16.46 -10.16
CA ILE A 159 -9.41 -15.90 -10.63
C ILE A 159 -10.21 -15.30 -9.46
N GLU A 160 -10.34 -16.00 -8.33
CA GLU A 160 -11.02 -15.48 -7.12
C GLU A 160 -10.41 -14.15 -6.66
N ALA A 161 -9.09 -14.08 -6.60
CA ALA A 161 -8.40 -12.84 -6.24
C ALA A 161 -8.65 -11.71 -7.27
N LEU A 162 -8.67 -12.03 -8.57
CA LEU A 162 -8.98 -11.04 -9.61
C LEU A 162 -10.45 -10.58 -9.55
N GLU A 163 -11.40 -11.45 -9.23
CA GLU A 163 -12.81 -11.04 -9.03
C GLU A 163 -12.92 -10.07 -7.85
N ASN A 164 -12.27 -10.35 -6.70
CA ASN A 164 -12.21 -9.42 -5.58
C ASN A 164 -11.60 -8.06 -5.99
N ALA A 165 -10.54 -8.07 -6.77
CA ALA A 165 -9.94 -6.82 -7.29
C ALA A 165 -10.91 -6.06 -8.19
N TYR A 166 -11.67 -6.77 -9.03
CA TYR A 166 -12.65 -6.19 -9.94
C TYR A 166 -13.87 -5.62 -9.22
N GLU A 167 -14.31 -6.27 -8.16
CA GLU A 167 -15.41 -5.75 -7.31
C GLU A 167 -15.03 -4.43 -6.63
N LEU A 168 -13.77 -4.31 -6.18
CA LEU A 168 -13.28 -3.07 -5.57
C LEU A 168 -13.07 -1.95 -6.60
N GLU A 169 -12.56 -2.29 -7.77
CA GLU A 169 -12.33 -1.34 -8.86
C GLU A 169 -12.73 -1.97 -10.19
N ASN A 170 -13.83 -1.51 -10.76
CA ASN A 170 -14.37 -1.99 -12.03
C ASN A 170 -13.43 -1.63 -13.20
N ASN A 171 -12.30 -2.37 -13.32
CA ASN A 171 -11.22 -2.08 -14.25
C ASN A 171 -11.09 -3.18 -15.32
N VAL A 172 -11.25 -2.78 -16.59
CA VAL A 172 -11.10 -3.69 -17.76
C VAL A 172 -9.75 -4.44 -17.77
N SER A 173 -8.69 -3.84 -17.20
CA SER A 173 -7.39 -4.51 -17.12
C SER A 173 -7.42 -5.78 -16.27
N VAL A 174 -8.25 -5.81 -15.23
CA VAL A 174 -8.45 -7.00 -14.38
C VAL A 174 -9.17 -8.10 -15.17
N LEU A 175 -10.24 -7.74 -15.91
CA LEU A 175 -10.93 -8.71 -16.76
C LEU A 175 -10.02 -9.32 -17.82
N ARG A 176 -9.08 -8.55 -18.37
CA ARG A 176 -8.09 -9.08 -19.33
C ARG A 176 -7.10 -10.06 -18.70
N GLN A 177 -6.76 -9.86 -17.42
CA GLN A 177 -5.92 -10.81 -16.70
C GLN A 177 -6.69 -12.13 -16.43
N MET A 178 -7.98 -12.06 -16.09
CA MET A 178 -8.83 -13.24 -15.97
C MET A 178 -8.94 -13.98 -17.31
N LEU A 179 -9.15 -13.25 -18.42
CA LEU A 179 -9.21 -13.83 -19.75
C LEU A 179 -7.93 -14.62 -20.07
N ALA A 180 -6.75 -14.05 -19.78
CA ALA A 180 -5.48 -14.73 -20.03
C ALA A 180 -5.34 -16.06 -19.24
N ILE A 181 -5.87 -16.11 -18.00
CA ILE A 181 -5.90 -17.34 -17.22
C ILE A 181 -6.87 -18.35 -17.83
N TYR A 182 -8.07 -17.94 -18.24
CA TYR A 182 -9.04 -18.83 -18.89
C TYR A 182 -8.53 -19.38 -20.23
N GLU A 183 -7.80 -18.56 -21.00
CA GLU A 183 -7.12 -19.01 -22.21
C GLU A 183 -6.05 -20.07 -21.91
N THR A 184 -5.31 -19.92 -20.80
CA THR A 184 -4.30 -20.91 -20.37
C THR A 184 -4.94 -22.21 -19.91
N THR A 185 -6.13 -22.16 -19.32
CA THR A 185 -6.87 -23.34 -18.85
C THR A 185 -7.82 -23.92 -19.91
N GLU A 186 -7.89 -23.33 -21.10
CA GLU A 186 -8.75 -23.72 -22.23
C GLU A 186 -10.25 -23.76 -21.86
N ASP A 187 -10.68 -22.94 -20.89
CA ASP A 187 -12.10 -22.83 -20.49
C ASP A 187 -12.88 -21.96 -21.47
N THR A 188 -13.42 -22.61 -22.52
CA THR A 188 -14.12 -21.92 -23.61
C THR A 188 -15.36 -21.14 -23.16
N ASP A 189 -16.09 -21.64 -22.16
CA ASP A 189 -17.31 -20.99 -21.67
C ASP A 189 -16.97 -19.73 -20.87
N ALA A 190 -15.96 -19.82 -20.00
CA ALA A 190 -15.45 -18.69 -19.27
C ALA A 190 -14.82 -17.63 -20.19
N ILE A 191 -14.09 -18.02 -21.23
CA ILE A 191 -13.55 -17.13 -22.27
C ILE A 191 -14.67 -16.32 -22.93
N ALA A 192 -15.76 -16.97 -23.35
CA ALA A 192 -16.89 -16.30 -23.96
C ALA A 192 -17.53 -15.29 -23.00
N ALA A 193 -17.81 -15.70 -21.76
CA ALA A 193 -18.43 -14.85 -20.77
C ALA A 193 -17.57 -13.63 -20.39
N ILE A 194 -16.26 -13.80 -20.19
CA ILE A 194 -15.37 -12.68 -19.83
C ILE A 194 -15.17 -11.72 -21.00
N THR A 195 -15.16 -12.22 -22.23
CA THR A 195 -15.05 -11.40 -23.45
C THR A 195 -16.28 -10.50 -23.60
N GLU A 196 -17.48 -11.02 -23.36
CA GLU A 196 -18.71 -10.23 -23.37
C GLU A 196 -18.67 -9.12 -22.30
N ARG A 197 -18.21 -9.44 -21.07
CA ARG A 197 -18.01 -8.44 -19.98
C ARG A 197 -17.07 -7.33 -20.42
N ILE A 198 -15.95 -7.66 -21.06
CA ILE A 198 -14.96 -6.68 -21.54
C ILE A 198 -15.61 -5.77 -22.59
N GLU A 199 -16.28 -6.34 -23.61
CA GLU A 199 -16.93 -5.56 -24.66
C GLU A 199 -18.01 -4.63 -24.11
N ALA A 200 -18.84 -5.12 -23.19
CA ALA A 200 -19.88 -4.33 -22.56
C ALA A 200 -19.30 -3.11 -21.83
N GLN A 201 -18.22 -3.32 -21.09
CA GLN A 201 -17.57 -2.25 -20.33
C GLN A 201 -16.86 -1.23 -21.24
N VAL A 202 -16.23 -1.67 -22.34
CA VAL A 202 -15.61 -0.77 -23.34
C VAL A 202 -16.69 0.09 -24.00
N LYS A 203 -17.77 -0.53 -24.45
CA LYS A 203 -18.92 0.19 -25.06
C LYS A 203 -19.54 1.21 -24.11
N GLN A 204 -19.59 0.90 -22.81
CA GLN A 204 -20.10 1.84 -21.79
C GLN A 204 -19.20 3.08 -21.63
N LYS A 205 -17.87 2.90 -21.67
CA LYS A 205 -16.89 4.00 -21.57
C LYS A 205 -16.88 4.89 -22.82
N GLU A 206 -17.18 4.32 -24.00
CA GLU A 206 -17.22 5.05 -25.27
C GLU A 206 -18.52 5.87 -25.46
N ARG A 207 -19.56 5.62 -24.68
CA ARG A 207 -20.78 6.44 -24.74
C ARG A 207 -20.44 7.87 -24.33
N PRO A 208 -20.64 8.88 -25.24
CA PRO A 208 -20.31 10.26 -24.89
C PRO A 208 -21.18 10.66 -23.70
N THR A 209 -20.54 11.03 -22.61
CA THR A 209 -21.22 11.72 -21.51
C THR A 209 -21.91 12.92 -22.13
N LYS A 210 -23.25 12.98 -22.04
CA LYS A 210 -24.03 14.14 -22.49
C LYS A 210 -23.43 15.38 -21.81
N ARG A 211 -22.50 16.05 -22.49
CA ARG A 211 -22.03 17.38 -22.11
C ARG A 211 -23.29 18.24 -22.04
N THR A 212 -23.67 18.64 -20.86
CA THR A 212 -24.70 19.64 -20.66
C THR A 212 -24.20 20.88 -21.38
N VAL A 213 -24.68 21.09 -22.59
CA VAL A 213 -24.43 22.29 -23.36
C VAL A 213 -25.14 23.39 -22.59
N LEU A 214 -24.39 24.10 -21.73
CA LEU A 214 -24.85 25.34 -21.12
C LEU A 214 -25.21 26.27 -22.29
N LYS A 215 -26.52 26.38 -22.58
CA LYS A 215 -27.03 27.38 -23.50
C LYS A 215 -26.49 28.74 -23.06
N LYS A 216 -25.55 29.29 -23.83
CA LYS A 216 -25.12 30.69 -23.66
C LYS A 216 -26.39 31.54 -23.66
N ARG A 217 -26.68 32.23 -22.55
CA ARG A 217 -27.73 33.24 -22.49
C ARG A 217 -27.45 34.25 -23.59
N PRO A 218 -28.47 34.63 -24.40
CA PRO A 218 -28.29 35.71 -25.37
C PRO A 218 -27.97 36.99 -24.62
N GLN A 219 -26.89 37.64 -25.03
CA GLN A 219 -26.55 38.98 -24.49
C GLN A 219 -27.61 39.95 -24.98
N SER A 220 -28.27 40.61 -24.05
CA SER A 220 -29.18 41.74 -24.35
C SER A 220 -28.41 42.87 -25.05
N PRO A 221 -29.01 43.52 -26.09
CA PRO A 221 -28.34 44.63 -26.78
C PRO A 221 -28.12 45.80 -25.82
N ARG A 222 -26.88 46.28 -25.77
CA ARG A 222 -26.52 47.53 -25.09
C ARG A 222 -27.30 48.67 -25.73
N LYS A 223 -28.19 49.31 -25.03
CA LYS A 223 -28.73 50.61 -25.41
C LYS A 223 -27.60 51.61 -25.34
N MET A 224 -27.24 52.19 -26.50
CA MET A 224 -26.46 53.45 -26.56
C MET A 224 -27.41 54.60 -26.23
N ILE A 225 -27.03 55.40 -25.27
CA ILE A 225 -27.50 56.78 -25.03
C ILE A 225 -26.25 57.64 -25.15
#